data_fe555005a38c5db04bbc90c7e51bbff7
#
_entry.id   fe555005a38c5db04bbc90c7e51bbff7
#
_cell.length_a   1.000
_cell.length_b   1.000
_cell.length_c   1.000
_cell.angle_alpha   90.00
_cell.angle_beta   90.00
_cell.angle_gamma   90.00
#
_symmetry.space_group_name_H-M   'P 1'
#
loop_
_entity.id
_entity.type
_entity.pdbx_description
1 polymer ?
#
loop_
_entity_poly.entity_id
_entity_poly.type
_entity_poly.pdbx_seq_one_letter_code
_entity_poly.pdbx_strand_id
1 'polypeptide(L)'
;RLVRLQGEFGYDAFKVRAGAEVGRNEDEWPGRTEEIIPTMRKYLGDNPSLLIDANSCYSPDRAIEVGHMLEDNGFCHFEEPCPYWELEQTKTVTDTLDIDVTGGEQDCDIPTWKRMIDMRAVDIVQPDILYLGGIARTMRIVELAKSAGLPVTPHCANLSLVTLFTMHLLKAIPNAGKYLEFSIEGADYYPWQQNLFK
;
A
#
# COMPACT_ATOMS: atom_id res chain seq x y z
N ARG A 1 -3.54 19.81 -4.87
CA ARG A 1 -3.60 18.87 -6.00
C ARG A 1 -4.67 17.81 -5.77
N LEU A 2 -4.66 17.05 -4.67
CA LEU A 2 -5.60 15.95 -4.41
C LEU A 2 -7.05 16.37 -4.44
N VAL A 3 -7.43 17.48 -3.78
CA VAL A 3 -8.80 18.04 -3.79
C VAL A 3 -9.28 18.33 -5.23
N ARG A 4 -8.39 18.85 -6.09
CA ARG A 4 -8.71 19.07 -7.50
C ARG A 4 -8.99 17.75 -8.22
N LEU A 5 -8.13 16.76 -8.03
CA LEU A 5 -8.27 15.43 -8.66
C LEU A 5 -9.54 14.71 -8.16
N GLN A 6 -9.88 14.87 -6.89
CA GLN A 6 -11.15 14.37 -6.33
C GLN A 6 -12.35 14.96 -7.09
N GLY A 7 -12.38 16.28 -7.28
CA GLY A 7 -13.47 16.95 -7.99
C GLY A 7 -13.52 16.69 -9.49
N GLU A 8 -12.35 16.52 -10.12
CA GLU A 8 -12.21 16.39 -11.57
C GLU A 8 -12.43 14.94 -12.07
N PHE A 9 -11.98 13.96 -11.31
CA PHE A 9 -12.00 12.53 -11.70
C PHE A 9 -12.88 11.65 -10.79
N GLY A 10 -13.39 12.19 -9.68
CA GLY A 10 -14.23 11.45 -8.75
C GLY A 10 -13.48 10.38 -7.95
N TYR A 11 -12.18 10.54 -7.73
CA TYR A 11 -11.44 9.62 -6.85
C TYR A 11 -11.99 9.68 -5.42
N ASP A 12 -12.20 8.51 -4.83
CA ASP A 12 -12.73 8.32 -3.48
C ASP A 12 -11.75 7.60 -2.53
N ALA A 13 -10.52 7.36 -3.00
CA ALA A 13 -9.44 6.82 -2.21
C ALA A 13 -8.11 7.51 -2.56
N PHE A 14 -7.29 7.82 -1.55
CA PHE A 14 -6.01 8.50 -1.73
C PHE A 14 -4.93 7.87 -0.86
N LYS A 15 -3.80 7.53 -1.47
CA LYS A 15 -2.59 7.08 -0.78
C LYS A 15 -1.52 8.17 -0.81
N VAL A 16 -0.84 8.39 0.30
CA VAL A 16 0.32 9.28 0.42
C VAL A 16 1.45 8.56 1.11
N ARG A 17 2.67 9.04 0.87
CA ARG A 17 3.86 8.49 1.50
C ARG A 17 4.14 9.14 2.85
N ALA A 18 4.56 8.32 3.82
CA ALA A 18 5.18 8.73 5.07
C ALA A 18 6.63 8.20 5.15
N GLY A 19 7.38 8.68 6.13
CA GLY A 19 8.79 8.32 6.26
C GLY A 19 9.67 8.82 5.11
N ALA A 20 10.93 8.44 5.12
CA ALA A 20 11.89 8.81 4.08
C ALA A 20 12.51 7.58 3.42
N GLU A 21 13.50 6.97 4.06
CA GLU A 21 14.25 5.83 3.53
C GLU A 21 13.96 4.54 4.30
N VAL A 22 14.03 3.43 3.60
CA VAL A 22 13.83 2.07 4.14
C VAL A 22 14.71 1.84 5.38
N GLY A 23 14.09 1.49 6.52
CA GLY A 23 14.76 1.15 7.76
C GLY A 23 15.46 2.30 8.49
N ARG A 24 15.32 3.54 8.04
CA ARG A 24 15.98 4.69 8.67
C ARG A 24 15.23 5.25 9.87
N ASN A 25 13.95 4.96 9.98
CA ASN A 25 13.09 5.47 11.05
C ASN A 25 13.03 7.01 11.13
N GLU A 26 13.13 7.67 10.00
CA GLU A 26 13.22 9.12 9.84
C GLU A 26 12.23 9.61 8.78
N ASP A 27 11.72 10.82 8.95
CA ASP A 27 10.94 11.53 7.95
C ASP A 27 11.85 12.30 6.97
N GLU A 28 11.34 12.65 5.77
CA GLU A 28 12.05 13.52 4.81
C GLU A 28 12.44 14.88 5.43
N TRP A 29 11.65 15.36 6.36
CA TRP A 29 11.97 16.45 7.30
C TRP A 29 11.23 16.22 8.63
N PRO A 30 11.76 16.72 9.74
CA PRO A 30 11.15 16.49 11.05
C PRO A 30 9.69 16.95 11.12
N GLY A 31 8.80 16.06 11.58
CA GLY A 31 7.39 16.34 11.77
C GLY A 31 6.50 16.24 10.52
N ARG A 32 7.05 15.81 9.38
CA ARG A 32 6.28 15.67 8.15
C ARG A 32 5.11 14.70 8.30
N THR A 33 5.33 13.57 8.93
CA THR A 33 4.28 12.55 9.09
C THR A 33 3.16 13.06 10.01
N GLU A 34 3.50 13.72 11.10
CA GLU A 34 2.53 14.35 12.01
C GLU A 34 1.72 15.46 11.34
N GLU A 35 2.30 16.15 10.36
CA GLU A 35 1.63 17.21 9.61
C GLU A 35 0.74 16.67 8.51
N ILE A 36 1.21 15.69 7.72
CA ILE A 36 0.50 15.21 6.54
C ILE A 36 -0.79 14.44 6.89
N ILE A 37 -0.77 13.65 7.97
CA ILE A 37 -1.91 12.83 8.38
C ILE A 37 -3.16 13.68 8.65
N PRO A 38 -3.17 14.64 9.59
CA PRO A 38 -4.35 15.48 9.82
C PRO A 38 -4.65 16.42 8.64
N THR A 39 -3.61 16.82 7.88
CA THR A 39 -3.77 17.65 6.69
C THR A 39 -4.59 16.94 5.61
N MET A 40 -4.30 15.66 5.35
CA MET A 40 -5.07 14.87 4.39
C MET A 40 -6.55 14.84 4.75
N ARG A 41 -6.89 14.48 5.99
CA ARG A 41 -8.28 14.43 6.46
C ARG A 41 -8.95 15.79 6.40
N LYS A 42 -8.26 16.84 6.84
CA LYS A 42 -8.78 18.23 6.82
C LYS A 42 -9.18 18.71 5.42
N TYR A 43 -8.37 18.41 4.40
CA TYR A 43 -8.61 18.94 3.04
C TYR A 43 -9.45 18.04 2.14
N LEU A 44 -9.42 16.74 2.35
CA LEU A 44 -10.21 15.79 1.55
C LEU A 44 -11.59 15.49 2.15
N GLY A 45 -11.81 15.85 3.43
CA GLY A 45 -13.07 15.60 4.13
C GLY A 45 -13.23 14.15 4.58
N ASP A 46 -14.41 13.79 5.06
CA ASP A 46 -14.67 12.50 5.71
C ASP A 46 -15.00 11.37 4.75
N ASN A 47 -15.39 11.68 3.51
CA ASN A 47 -15.90 10.68 2.57
C ASN A 47 -14.81 9.78 1.95
N PRO A 48 -13.64 10.29 1.51
CA PRO A 48 -12.67 9.42 0.86
C PRO A 48 -11.93 8.52 1.84
N SER A 49 -11.61 7.34 1.38
CA SER A 49 -10.68 6.43 2.05
C SER A 49 -9.27 7.01 2.00
N LEU A 50 -8.59 7.08 3.14
CA LEU A 50 -7.22 7.54 3.23
C LEU A 50 -6.30 6.37 3.55
N LEU A 51 -5.23 6.27 2.80
CA LEU A 51 -4.20 5.26 2.90
C LEU A 51 -2.84 5.94 3.05
N ILE A 52 -1.92 5.31 3.76
CA ILE A 52 -0.55 5.79 3.88
C ILE A 52 0.42 4.65 3.62
N ASP A 53 1.54 4.98 3.00
CA ASP A 53 2.62 4.06 2.70
C ASP A 53 3.91 4.59 3.34
N ALA A 54 4.52 3.79 4.21
CA ALA A 54 5.78 4.14 4.87
C ALA A 54 7.00 3.55 4.14
N ASN A 55 6.79 2.79 3.07
CA ASN A 55 7.86 2.13 2.30
C ASN A 55 8.94 1.52 3.21
N SER A 56 8.52 0.68 4.14
CA SER A 56 9.43 -0.06 5.04
C SER A 56 10.32 0.83 5.93
N CYS A 57 9.87 2.02 6.31
CA CYS A 57 10.74 3.03 6.95
C CYS A 57 10.92 2.82 8.45
N TYR A 58 9.86 2.49 9.20
CA TYR A 58 9.82 2.68 10.63
C TYR A 58 10.26 1.46 11.45
N SER A 59 10.72 1.73 12.69
CA SER A 59 10.75 0.71 13.74
C SER A 59 9.34 0.36 14.20
N PRO A 60 9.11 -0.81 14.84
CA PRO A 60 7.79 -1.19 15.33
C PRO A 60 7.15 -0.16 16.26
N ASP A 61 7.91 0.39 17.21
CA ASP A 61 7.40 1.38 18.17
C ASP A 61 6.92 2.64 17.43
N ARG A 62 7.74 3.14 16.48
CA ARG A 62 7.37 4.31 15.69
C ARG A 62 6.19 4.02 14.76
N ALA A 63 6.15 2.85 14.16
CA ALA A 63 5.03 2.43 13.32
C ALA A 63 3.71 2.38 14.11
N ILE A 64 3.72 1.89 15.34
CA ILE A 64 2.55 1.87 16.23
C ILE A 64 2.11 3.30 16.59
N GLU A 65 3.04 4.20 16.93
CA GLU A 65 2.73 5.61 17.18
C GLU A 65 2.05 6.27 15.96
N VAL A 66 2.62 6.06 14.77
CA VAL A 66 2.04 6.57 13.51
C VAL A 66 0.69 5.91 13.25
N GLY A 67 0.57 4.60 13.46
CA GLY A 67 -0.66 3.84 13.29
C GLY A 67 -1.82 4.41 14.11
N HIS A 68 -1.61 4.69 15.39
CA HIS A 68 -2.63 5.34 16.23
C HIS A 68 -3.00 6.74 15.73
N MET A 69 -2.05 7.52 15.22
CA MET A 69 -2.40 8.78 14.57
C MET A 69 -3.25 8.60 13.31
N LEU A 70 -3.00 7.52 12.55
CA LEU A 70 -3.81 7.17 11.37
C LEU A 70 -5.23 6.80 11.78
N GLU A 71 -5.41 5.99 12.82
CA GLU A 71 -6.71 5.61 13.38
C GLU A 71 -7.49 6.84 13.84
N ASP A 72 -6.86 7.74 14.60
CA ASP A 72 -7.46 8.99 15.09
C ASP A 72 -7.90 9.93 13.94
N ASN A 73 -7.30 9.81 12.76
CA ASN A 73 -7.62 10.59 11.57
C ASN A 73 -8.42 9.80 10.52
N GLY A 74 -8.91 8.60 10.85
CA GLY A 74 -9.79 7.80 10.03
C GLY A 74 -9.12 7.25 8.76
N PHE A 75 -7.83 7.01 8.77
CA PHE A 75 -7.16 6.23 7.73
C PHE A 75 -7.56 4.77 7.84
N CYS A 76 -7.52 4.06 6.72
CA CYS A 76 -7.96 2.67 6.66
C CYS A 76 -6.86 1.68 6.27
N HIS A 77 -5.74 2.13 5.72
CA HIS A 77 -4.59 1.28 5.39
C HIS A 77 -3.27 1.92 5.82
N PHE A 78 -2.40 1.09 6.37
CA PHE A 78 -1.01 1.39 6.66
C PHE A 78 -0.09 0.41 5.93
N GLU A 79 0.50 0.87 4.82
CA GLU A 79 1.33 0.06 3.93
C GLU A 79 2.79 0.09 4.37
N GLU A 80 3.43 -1.08 4.37
CA GLU A 80 4.84 -1.31 4.70
C GLU A 80 5.36 -0.51 5.89
N PRO A 81 4.77 -0.65 7.10
CA PRO A 81 5.20 0.15 8.26
C PRO A 81 6.65 -0.09 8.65
N CYS A 82 7.11 -1.36 8.63
CA CYS A 82 8.45 -1.79 9.01
C CYS A 82 9.24 -2.33 7.82
N PRO A 83 10.57 -2.49 7.93
CA PRO A 83 11.39 -3.07 6.88
C PRO A 83 10.80 -4.40 6.38
N TYR A 84 10.55 -4.51 5.07
CA TYR A 84 9.80 -5.63 4.46
C TYR A 84 10.40 -7.01 4.79
N TRP A 85 11.69 -7.10 5.05
CA TRP A 85 12.35 -8.36 5.46
C TRP A 85 12.16 -8.72 6.93
N GLU A 86 11.69 -7.77 7.77
CA GLU A 86 11.45 -7.94 9.21
C GLU A 86 9.97 -8.26 9.49
N LEU A 87 9.49 -9.40 8.98
CA LEU A 87 8.07 -9.78 9.06
C LEU A 87 7.53 -9.84 10.49
N GLU A 88 8.36 -10.19 11.49
CA GLU A 88 7.96 -10.20 12.90
C GLU A 88 7.70 -8.79 13.43
N GLN A 89 8.43 -7.80 12.94
CA GLN A 89 8.21 -6.40 13.29
C GLN A 89 6.87 -5.92 12.70
N THR A 90 6.63 -6.19 11.42
CA THR A 90 5.34 -5.89 10.77
C THR A 90 4.19 -6.60 11.48
N LYS A 91 4.36 -7.88 11.85
CA LYS A 91 3.38 -8.65 12.63
C LYS A 91 3.04 -7.97 13.97
N THR A 92 4.04 -7.44 14.68
CA THR A 92 3.81 -6.72 15.93
C THR A 92 2.92 -5.49 15.71
N VAL A 93 3.13 -4.76 14.63
CA VAL A 93 2.30 -3.60 14.25
C VAL A 93 0.88 -4.06 13.91
N THR A 94 0.75 -5.08 13.07
CA THR A 94 -0.55 -5.66 12.66
C THR A 94 -1.38 -6.14 13.87
N ASP A 95 -0.74 -6.79 14.84
CA ASP A 95 -1.42 -7.27 16.05
C ASP A 95 -1.84 -6.16 17.02
N THR A 96 -1.30 -4.97 16.85
CA THR A 96 -1.52 -3.84 17.77
C THR A 96 -2.56 -2.85 17.25
N LEU A 97 -2.64 -2.65 15.92
CA LEU A 97 -3.51 -1.66 15.31
C LEU A 97 -4.85 -2.26 14.88
N ASP A 98 -5.88 -1.43 14.85
CA ASP A 98 -7.21 -1.77 14.36
C ASP A 98 -7.39 -1.50 12.86
N ILE A 99 -6.52 -0.65 12.24
CA ILE A 99 -6.52 -0.43 10.80
C ILE A 99 -5.78 -1.56 10.06
N ASP A 100 -6.16 -1.80 8.79
CA ASP A 100 -5.50 -2.82 7.97
C ASP A 100 -4.02 -2.48 7.72
N VAL A 101 -3.11 -3.33 8.15
CA VAL A 101 -1.69 -3.28 7.77
C VAL A 101 -1.51 -4.06 6.47
N THR A 102 -0.82 -3.44 5.51
CA THR A 102 -0.66 -3.99 4.16
C THR A 102 0.80 -4.06 3.73
N GLY A 103 1.15 -4.94 2.80
CA GLY A 103 2.53 -5.03 2.33
C GLY A 103 2.82 -6.23 1.45
N GLY A 104 4.10 -6.33 1.06
CA GLY A 104 4.62 -7.41 0.23
C GLY A 104 5.04 -7.00 -1.17
N GLU A 105 4.99 -5.73 -1.54
CA GLU A 105 5.38 -5.28 -2.88
C GLU A 105 6.84 -5.64 -3.21
N GLN A 106 7.73 -5.61 -2.23
CA GLN A 106 9.15 -5.91 -2.39
C GLN A 106 9.45 -7.42 -2.46
N ASP A 107 8.51 -8.28 -2.05
CA ASP A 107 8.75 -9.71 -1.93
C ASP A 107 8.60 -10.42 -3.28
N CYS A 108 9.70 -11.01 -3.77
CA CYS A 108 9.74 -11.76 -5.03
C CYS A 108 9.83 -13.28 -4.84
N ASP A 109 9.84 -13.77 -3.61
CA ASP A 109 10.12 -15.15 -3.23
C ASP A 109 8.90 -15.84 -2.61
N ILE A 110 8.50 -17.00 -3.16
CA ILE A 110 7.31 -17.74 -2.70
C ILE A 110 7.40 -18.22 -1.24
N PRO A 111 8.53 -18.74 -0.75
CA PRO A 111 8.69 -19.09 0.66
C PRO A 111 8.45 -17.90 1.60
N THR A 112 8.96 -16.73 1.30
CA THR A 112 8.73 -15.50 2.07
C THR A 112 7.24 -15.12 2.09
N TRP A 113 6.58 -15.16 0.94
CA TRP A 113 5.14 -14.95 0.85
C TRP A 113 4.35 -15.95 1.69
N LYS A 114 4.73 -17.22 1.63
CA LYS A 114 4.08 -18.23 2.47
C LYS A 114 4.25 -17.92 3.95
N ARG A 115 5.45 -17.54 4.38
CA ARG A 115 5.72 -17.15 5.78
C ARG A 115 4.90 -15.95 6.20
N MET A 116 4.87 -14.88 5.39
CA MET A 116 4.07 -13.67 5.63
C MET A 116 2.59 -14.00 5.85
N ILE A 117 2.02 -14.83 4.97
CA ILE A 117 0.62 -15.24 5.02
C ILE A 117 0.34 -16.16 6.21
N ASP A 118 1.18 -17.18 6.45
CA ASP A 118 1.00 -18.15 7.52
C ASP A 118 1.03 -17.48 8.91
N MET A 119 1.91 -16.51 9.11
CA MET A 119 2.00 -15.77 10.37
C MET A 119 1.05 -14.59 10.47
N ARG A 120 0.32 -14.28 9.38
CA ARG A 120 -0.53 -13.07 9.29
C ARG A 120 0.23 -11.80 9.64
N ALA A 121 1.38 -11.62 8.99
CA ALA A 121 2.17 -10.41 9.17
C ALA A 121 1.48 -9.15 8.62
N VAL A 122 0.53 -9.32 7.72
CA VAL A 122 -0.30 -8.27 7.13
C VAL A 122 -1.76 -8.72 7.05
N ASP A 123 -2.69 -7.79 6.99
CA ASP A 123 -4.13 -8.02 6.78
C ASP A 123 -4.47 -8.10 5.28
N ILE A 124 -3.74 -7.37 4.43
CA ILE A 124 -3.92 -7.34 2.98
C ILE A 124 -2.57 -7.55 2.31
N VAL A 125 -2.51 -8.50 1.38
CA VAL A 125 -1.27 -8.77 0.63
C VAL A 125 -1.21 -7.96 -0.67
N GLN A 126 -0.02 -7.41 -0.99
CA GLN A 126 0.19 -6.48 -2.10
C GLN A 126 1.25 -6.96 -3.10
N PRO A 127 1.05 -8.11 -3.77
CA PRO A 127 2.02 -8.61 -4.73
C PRO A 127 2.13 -7.68 -5.95
N ASP A 128 3.36 -7.40 -6.40
CA ASP A 128 3.60 -6.77 -7.70
C ASP A 128 3.81 -7.85 -8.76
N ILE A 129 3.05 -7.77 -9.87
CA ILE A 129 3.10 -8.76 -10.95
C ILE A 129 4.49 -8.81 -11.60
N LEU A 130 5.18 -7.67 -11.72
CA LEU A 130 6.50 -7.60 -12.34
C LEU A 130 7.60 -8.11 -11.41
N TYR A 131 7.57 -7.67 -10.14
CA TYR A 131 8.59 -8.04 -9.16
C TYR A 131 8.54 -9.54 -8.84
N LEU A 132 7.34 -10.11 -8.78
CA LEU A 132 7.15 -11.56 -8.65
C LEU A 132 7.58 -12.37 -9.88
N GLY A 133 7.80 -11.72 -11.04
CA GLY A 133 8.18 -12.39 -12.28
C GLY A 133 7.00 -12.94 -13.09
N GLY A 134 5.84 -12.28 -13.02
CA GLY A 134 4.72 -12.49 -13.90
C GLY A 134 3.49 -13.16 -13.27
N ILE A 135 2.42 -13.18 -14.06
CA ILE A 135 1.07 -13.55 -13.62
C ILE A 135 0.98 -14.96 -13.00
N ALA A 136 1.73 -15.94 -13.51
CA ALA A 136 1.66 -17.30 -13.01
C ALA A 136 2.18 -17.41 -11.56
N ARG A 137 3.21 -16.65 -11.22
CA ARG A 137 3.75 -16.59 -9.84
C ARG A 137 2.79 -15.80 -8.94
N THR A 138 2.27 -14.69 -9.43
CA THR A 138 1.29 -13.87 -8.70
C THR A 138 0.04 -14.69 -8.38
N MET A 139 -0.47 -15.51 -9.29
CA MET A 139 -1.61 -16.38 -9.02
C MET A 139 -1.34 -17.42 -7.91
N ARG A 140 -0.10 -17.85 -7.70
CA ARG A 140 0.24 -18.69 -6.55
C ARG A 140 0.07 -17.96 -5.24
N ILE A 141 0.47 -16.70 -5.17
CA ILE A 141 0.26 -15.85 -3.99
C ILE A 141 -1.23 -15.60 -3.76
N VAL A 142 -1.98 -15.31 -4.81
CA VAL A 142 -3.44 -15.15 -4.75
C VAL A 142 -4.10 -16.38 -4.12
N GLU A 143 -3.75 -17.59 -4.53
CA GLU A 143 -4.32 -18.84 -3.97
C GLU A 143 -3.88 -19.08 -2.52
N LEU A 144 -2.62 -18.75 -2.15
CA LEU A 144 -2.17 -18.82 -0.75
C LEU A 144 -2.97 -17.84 0.12
N ALA A 145 -3.08 -16.58 -0.30
CA ALA A 145 -3.84 -15.55 0.41
C ALA A 145 -5.32 -15.93 0.55
N LYS A 146 -5.94 -16.41 -0.55
CA LYS A 146 -7.33 -16.91 -0.53
C LYS A 146 -7.53 -18.02 0.48
N SER A 147 -6.62 -18.99 0.51
CA SER A 147 -6.70 -20.12 1.44
C SER A 147 -6.60 -19.68 2.90
N ALA A 148 -5.90 -18.57 3.16
CA ALA A 148 -5.78 -17.93 4.47
C ALA A 148 -6.91 -16.92 4.78
N GLY A 149 -7.80 -16.65 3.81
CA GLY A 149 -8.86 -15.65 3.94
C GLY A 149 -8.37 -14.20 3.87
N LEU A 150 -7.21 -13.96 3.23
CA LEU A 150 -6.64 -12.63 3.06
C LEU A 150 -7.03 -12.04 1.70
N PRO A 151 -7.40 -10.75 1.64
CA PRO A 151 -7.59 -10.03 0.40
C PRO A 151 -6.26 -9.71 -0.28
N VAL A 152 -6.34 -9.51 -1.61
CA VAL A 152 -5.19 -9.16 -2.46
C VAL A 152 -5.44 -7.80 -3.10
N THR A 153 -4.59 -6.82 -2.80
CA THR A 153 -4.55 -5.50 -3.43
C THR A 153 -3.18 -5.32 -4.08
N PRO A 154 -3.00 -5.72 -5.35
CA PRO A 154 -1.66 -5.70 -5.95
C PRO A 154 -1.06 -4.30 -6.01
N HIS A 155 0.24 -4.22 -5.72
CA HIS A 155 1.04 -3.03 -5.96
C HIS A 155 1.12 -2.69 -7.45
N CYS A 156 1.11 -1.41 -7.76
CA CYS A 156 1.28 -0.88 -9.12
C CYS A 156 1.85 0.54 -9.10
N ALA A 157 3.17 0.67 -9.02
CA ALA A 157 3.85 1.96 -8.80
C ALA A 157 3.70 2.98 -9.92
N ASN A 158 3.38 2.58 -11.15
CA ASN A 158 3.38 3.50 -12.29
C ASN A 158 2.30 3.17 -13.32
N LEU A 159 1.93 4.17 -14.11
CA LEU A 159 1.02 4.00 -15.24
C LEU A 159 1.76 3.38 -16.43
N SER A 160 1.60 2.07 -16.60
CA SER A 160 2.21 1.30 -17.69
C SER A 160 1.33 0.11 -18.06
N LEU A 161 1.84 -0.81 -18.86
CA LEU A 161 1.15 -2.08 -19.15
C LEU A 161 0.88 -2.89 -17.88
N VAL A 162 1.71 -2.74 -16.83
CA VAL A 162 1.46 -3.42 -15.54
C VAL A 162 0.15 -2.97 -14.90
N THR A 163 -0.22 -1.70 -15.04
CA THR A 163 -1.53 -1.21 -14.56
C THR A 163 -2.68 -1.98 -15.21
N LEU A 164 -2.61 -2.20 -16.53
CA LEU A 164 -3.62 -3.01 -17.25
C LEU A 164 -3.63 -4.45 -16.77
N PHE A 165 -2.45 -5.07 -16.60
CA PHE A 165 -2.36 -6.44 -16.08
C PHE A 165 -2.94 -6.53 -14.67
N THR A 166 -2.67 -5.54 -13.80
CA THR A 166 -3.20 -5.48 -12.45
C THR A 166 -4.71 -5.31 -12.43
N MET A 167 -5.27 -4.47 -13.30
CA MET A 167 -6.73 -4.32 -13.47
C MET A 167 -7.38 -5.65 -13.87
N HIS A 168 -6.80 -6.35 -14.84
CA HIS A 168 -7.31 -7.67 -15.27
C HIS A 168 -7.18 -8.71 -14.16
N LEU A 169 -6.08 -8.72 -13.42
CA LEU A 169 -5.88 -9.61 -12.28
C LEU A 169 -6.96 -9.39 -11.23
N LEU A 170 -7.13 -8.16 -10.76
CA LEU A 170 -8.14 -7.81 -9.74
C LEU A 170 -9.56 -8.22 -10.17
N LYS A 171 -9.89 -8.07 -11.45
CA LYS A 171 -11.20 -8.49 -11.96
C LYS A 171 -11.38 -10.02 -11.98
N ALA A 172 -10.29 -10.77 -12.08
CA ALA A 172 -10.31 -12.21 -12.26
C ALA A 172 -10.22 -13.02 -10.96
N ILE A 173 -9.68 -12.44 -9.89
CA ILE A 173 -9.44 -13.15 -8.63
C ILE A 173 -10.63 -13.03 -7.66
N PRO A 174 -10.96 -14.08 -6.90
CA PRO A 174 -12.14 -14.09 -6.02
C PRO A 174 -11.93 -13.33 -4.70
N ASN A 175 -10.69 -13.12 -4.28
CA ASN A 175 -10.28 -12.41 -3.06
C ASN A 175 -9.63 -11.06 -3.36
N ALA A 176 -10.08 -10.38 -4.42
CA ALA A 176 -9.64 -9.03 -4.74
C ALA A 176 -9.94 -8.08 -3.57
N GLY A 177 -8.94 -7.29 -3.20
CA GLY A 177 -9.12 -6.17 -2.28
C GLY A 177 -9.90 -5.01 -2.92
N LYS A 178 -10.13 -3.98 -2.13
CA LYS A 178 -11.02 -2.88 -2.50
C LYS A 178 -10.41 -1.90 -3.49
N TYR A 179 -9.09 -1.75 -3.49
CA TYR A 179 -8.39 -0.67 -4.20
C TYR A 179 -7.50 -1.19 -5.32
N LEU A 180 -7.31 -0.34 -6.33
CA LEU A 180 -6.25 -0.45 -7.33
C LEU A 180 -5.38 0.80 -7.21
N GLU A 181 -4.09 0.60 -7.05
CA GLU A 181 -3.14 1.70 -7.08
C GLU A 181 -3.09 2.31 -8.49
N PHE A 182 -3.23 3.64 -8.55
CA PHE A 182 -3.19 4.41 -9.79
C PHE A 182 -2.36 5.67 -9.57
N SER A 183 -1.15 5.71 -10.12
CA SER A 183 -0.25 6.84 -9.96
C SER A 183 -0.83 8.11 -10.56
N ILE A 184 -0.82 9.17 -9.77
CA ILE A 184 -1.23 10.53 -10.19
C ILE A 184 -0.03 11.47 -10.38
N GLU A 185 1.17 10.95 -10.38
CA GLU A 185 2.39 11.71 -10.61
C GLU A 185 2.42 12.33 -12.02
N GLY A 186 3.14 13.43 -12.14
CA GLY A 186 3.13 14.20 -13.38
C GLY A 186 3.94 13.57 -14.51
N ALA A 187 3.73 14.07 -15.72
CA ALA A 187 4.44 13.66 -16.92
C ALA A 187 5.97 13.80 -16.82
N ASP A 188 6.46 14.69 -15.95
CA ASP A 188 7.88 14.88 -15.70
C ASP A 188 8.50 13.71 -14.94
N TYR A 189 7.69 13.00 -14.12
CA TYR A 189 8.13 11.85 -13.38
C TYR A 189 8.13 10.57 -14.24
N TYR A 190 7.05 10.38 -15.03
CA TYR A 190 6.89 9.23 -15.93
C TYR A 190 6.53 9.69 -17.36
N PRO A 191 7.48 10.16 -18.16
CA PRO A 191 7.19 10.73 -19.49
C PRO A 191 6.54 9.74 -20.47
N TRP A 192 6.71 8.42 -20.30
CA TRP A 192 6.08 7.40 -21.13
C TRP A 192 4.59 7.18 -20.87
N GLN A 193 4.06 7.69 -19.75
CA GLN A 193 2.65 7.49 -19.37
C GLN A 193 1.68 8.31 -20.22
N GLN A 194 2.13 9.35 -20.87
CA GLN A 194 1.30 10.36 -21.53
C GLN A 194 0.30 9.81 -22.56
N ASN A 195 0.51 8.61 -23.06
CA ASN A 195 -0.25 8.05 -24.17
C ASN A 195 -0.99 6.72 -23.82
N LEU A 196 -0.82 6.18 -22.64
CA LEU A 196 -1.36 4.87 -22.27
C LEU A 196 -2.83 4.90 -21.85
N PHE A 197 -3.25 6.00 -21.24
CA PHE A 197 -4.62 6.18 -20.73
C PHE A 197 -5.16 7.51 -21.26
N LYS A 198 -5.69 7.49 -22.48
CA LYS A 198 -6.36 8.62 -23.15
C LYS A 198 -7.85 8.38 -23.24
#